data_78b4f077587cfacdffd5ce6e4d656dfb
#
_entry.id   78b4f077587cfacdffd5ce6e4d656dfb
#
_cell.length_a   1.000
_cell.length_b   1.000
_cell.length_c   1.000
_cell.angle_alpha   90.00
_cell.angle_beta   90.00
_cell.angle_gamma   90.00
#
_symmetry.space_group_name_H-M   'P 1'
#
loop_
_entity.id
_entity.type
_entity.pdbx_description
1 polymer ?
#
loop_
_entity_poly.entity_id
_entity_poly.type
_entity_poly.pdbx_seq_one_letter_code
_entity_poly.pdbx_strand_id
1 'polypeptide(L)'
;MEKWFRYLLAATAILNLSGAIAFAPPIHSSAESSGLPPAHPFYLWTISSWILIFGVGYFWLALTAKPERLFIAAAAAAKLAIAVLLFAFWIVGDLPLIALFVGCGDLFFAIAFMYWLFRTR
;
A
#
# COMPACT_ATOMS: atom_id res chain seq x y z
N MET A 1 16.26 -3.40 -15.01
CA MET A 1 15.07 -2.67 -14.53
C MET A 1 15.28 -1.18 -14.71
N GLU A 2 14.29 -0.50 -15.24
CA GLU A 2 14.38 0.92 -15.53
C GLU A 2 14.53 1.77 -14.26
N LYS A 3 15.27 2.87 -14.38
CA LYS A 3 15.58 3.74 -13.23
C LYS A 3 14.33 4.35 -12.61
N TRP A 4 13.37 4.80 -13.43
CA TRP A 4 12.13 5.37 -12.94
C TRP A 4 11.33 4.37 -12.10
N PHE A 5 11.35 3.08 -12.50
CA PHE A 5 10.62 2.06 -11.79
C PHE A 5 11.28 1.72 -10.45
N ARG A 6 12.61 1.77 -10.38
CA ARG A 6 13.32 1.59 -9.12
C ARG A 6 13.00 2.71 -8.14
N TYR A 7 12.91 3.95 -8.60
CA TYR A 7 12.49 5.06 -7.75
C TYR A 7 11.05 4.90 -7.29
N LEU A 8 10.18 4.44 -8.19
CA LEU A 8 8.79 4.15 -7.85
C LEU A 8 8.69 3.08 -6.76
N LEU A 9 9.48 2.01 -6.87
CA LEU A 9 9.53 0.96 -5.85
C LEU A 9 10.03 1.49 -4.50
N ALA A 10 11.05 2.33 -4.52
CA ALA A 10 11.54 2.96 -3.29
C ALA A 10 10.47 3.85 -2.66
N ALA A 11 9.77 4.63 -3.48
CA ALA A 11 8.69 5.50 -2.99
C ALA A 11 7.56 4.70 -2.36
N THR A 12 7.14 3.61 -3.00
CA THR A 12 6.06 2.78 -2.43
C THR A 12 6.54 2.02 -1.19
N ALA A 13 7.85 1.70 -1.09
CA ALA A 13 8.41 1.11 0.12
C ALA A 13 8.29 2.07 1.31
N ILE A 14 8.59 3.34 1.11
CA ILE A 14 8.46 4.38 2.13
C ILE A 14 7.00 4.54 2.52
N LEU A 15 6.10 4.58 1.56
CA LEU A 15 4.66 4.68 1.81
C LEU A 15 4.17 3.49 2.64
N ASN A 16 4.61 2.27 2.31
CA ASN A 16 4.25 1.07 3.05
C ASN A 16 4.80 1.10 4.48
N LEU A 17 6.03 1.56 4.67
CA LEU A 17 6.58 1.70 6.03
C LEU A 17 5.73 2.66 6.86
N SER A 18 5.34 3.78 6.28
CA SER A 18 4.45 4.74 6.93
C SER A 18 3.10 4.12 7.28
N GLY A 19 2.52 3.34 6.37
CA GLY A 19 1.26 2.62 6.59
C GLY A 19 1.38 1.58 7.69
N ALA A 20 2.49 0.84 7.72
CA ALA A 20 2.72 -0.16 8.77
C ALA A 20 2.78 0.48 10.14
N ILE A 21 3.44 1.62 10.26
CA ILE A 21 3.51 2.38 11.51
C ILE A 21 2.12 2.90 11.89
N ALA A 22 1.38 3.47 10.94
CA ALA A 22 0.06 4.04 11.19
C ALA A 22 -0.95 3.00 11.68
N PHE A 23 -0.89 1.77 11.17
CA PHE A 23 -1.81 0.70 11.58
C PHE A 23 -1.34 -0.07 12.81
N ALA A 24 -0.11 0.14 13.28
CA ALA A 24 0.34 -0.48 14.53
C ALA A 24 -0.56 -0.01 15.67
N PRO A 25 -1.05 -0.92 16.55
CA PRO A 25 -2.02 -0.57 17.57
C PRO A 25 -1.66 0.65 18.44
N PRO A 26 -0.40 0.82 18.91
CA PRO A 26 -0.06 1.99 19.72
C PRO A 26 -0.29 3.31 18.99
N ILE A 27 -0.02 3.37 17.68
CA ILE A 27 -0.20 4.58 16.88
C ILE A 27 -1.67 4.72 16.47
N HIS A 28 -2.32 3.63 16.04
CA HIS A 28 -3.72 3.64 15.62
C HIS A 28 -4.63 4.09 16.78
N SER A 29 -4.38 3.59 17.99
CA SER A 29 -5.17 3.94 19.17
C SER A 29 -5.01 5.41 19.56
N SER A 30 -3.82 5.99 19.38
CA SER A 30 -3.58 7.41 19.66
C SER A 30 -4.12 8.33 18.59
N ALA A 31 -4.39 7.81 17.38
CA ALA A 31 -4.88 8.57 16.25
C ALA A 31 -6.38 8.41 16.02
N GLU A 32 -7.16 8.24 17.09
CA GLU A 32 -8.63 8.09 17.00
C GLU A 32 -9.29 9.26 16.28
N SER A 33 -8.68 10.44 16.32
CA SER A 33 -9.16 11.62 15.62
C SER A 33 -9.10 11.49 14.09
N SER A 34 -8.41 10.48 13.55
CA SER A 34 -8.35 10.25 12.11
C SER A 34 -9.67 9.73 11.53
N GLY A 35 -10.60 9.31 12.38
CA GLY A 35 -11.90 8.81 11.95
C GLY A 35 -11.90 7.38 11.44
N LEU A 36 -10.77 6.68 11.51
CA LEU A 36 -10.71 5.28 11.13
C LEU A 36 -11.44 4.41 12.15
N PRO A 37 -12.21 3.38 11.70
CA PRO A 37 -12.94 2.52 12.62
C PRO A 37 -11.99 1.80 13.58
N PRO A 38 -12.39 1.62 14.84
CA PRO A 38 -11.61 0.81 15.76
C PRO A 38 -11.62 -0.65 15.33
N ALA A 39 -10.51 -1.34 15.58
CA ALA A 39 -10.35 -2.75 15.24
C ALA A 39 -9.59 -3.45 16.37
N HIS A 40 -9.79 -4.78 16.46
CA HIS A 40 -9.06 -5.57 17.44
C HIS A 40 -7.56 -5.52 17.14
N PRO A 41 -6.69 -5.43 18.17
CA PRO A 41 -5.24 -5.38 17.97
C PRO A 41 -4.68 -6.51 17.10
N PHE A 42 -5.27 -7.69 17.15
CA PHE A 42 -4.85 -8.80 16.28
C PHE A 42 -4.94 -8.42 14.81
N TYR A 43 -6.06 -7.82 14.38
CA TYR A 43 -6.23 -7.42 12.98
C TYR A 43 -5.31 -6.27 12.62
N LEU A 44 -5.12 -5.33 13.51
CA LEU A 44 -4.23 -4.19 13.27
C LEU A 44 -2.78 -4.65 13.13
N TRP A 45 -2.30 -5.53 14.01
CA TRP A 45 -0.96 -6.08 13.89
C TRP A 45 -0.79 -6.92 12.61
N THR A 46 -1.82 -7.68 12.24
CA THR A 46 -1.80 -8.48 11.02
C THR A 46 -1.66 -7.58 9.80
N ILE A 47 -2.48 -6.53 9.70
CA ILE A 47 -2.43 -5.58 8.60
C ILE A 47 -1.07 -4.87 8.56
N SER A 48 -0.61 -4.38 9.71
CA SER A 48 0.68 -3.71 9.82
C SER A 48 1.82 -4.61 9.36
N SER A 49 1.82 -5.88 9.76
CA SER A 49 2.85 -6.85 9.38
C SER A 49 2.86 -7.09 7.88
N TRP A 50 1.70 -7.25 7.25
CA TRP A 50 1.62 -7.50 5.82
C TRP A 50 2.05 -6.28 5.01
N ILE A 51 1.66 -5.09 5.45
CA ILE A 51 2.11 -3.85 4.81
C ILE A 51 3.63 -3.73 4.90
N LEU A 52 4.20 -4.05 6.05
CA LEU A 52 5.65 -4.01 6.26
C LEU A 52 6.37 -5.02 5.35
N ILE A 53 5.87 -6.24 5.27
CA ILE A 53 6.48 -7.31 4.44
C ILE A 53 6.51 -6.88 2.98
N PHE A 54 5.40 -6.35 2.45
CA PHE A 54 5.38 -5.82 1.08
C PHE A 54 6.34 -4.64 0.92
N GLY A 55 6.42 -3.77 1.92
CA GLY A 55 7.35 -2.64 1.90
C GLY A 55 8.80 -3.09 1.80
N VAL A 56 9.18 -4.09 2.58
CA VAL A 56 10.51 -4.70 2.51
C VAL A 56 10.75 -5.31 1.12
N GLY A 57 9.76 -5.98 0.57
CA GLY A 57 9.84 -6.54 -0.78
C GLY A 57 10.08 -5.49 -1.86
N TYR A 58 9.36 -4.37 -1.80
CA TYR A 58 9.57 -3.26 -2.73
C TYR A 58 10.99 -2.68 -2.63
N PHE A 59 11.44 -2.49 -1.40
CA PHE A 59 12.78 -1.96 -1.15
C PHE A 59 13.86 -2.92 -1.66
N TRP A 60 13.66 -4.22 -1.42
CA TRP A 60 14.57 -5.26 -1.91
C TRP A 60 14.69 -5.21 -3.43
N LEU A 61 13.57 -5.11 -4.14
CA LEU A 61 13.57 -5.02 -5.59
C LEU A 61 14.24 -3.73 -6.07
N ALA A 62 14.01 -2.62 -5.38
CA ALA A 62 14.64 -1.35 -5.73
C ALA A 62 16.16 -1.43 -5.61
N LEU A 63 16.67 -2.13 -4.59
CA LEU A 63 18.12 -2.29 -4.37
C LEU A 63 18.73 -3.27 -5.35
N THR A 64 18.10 -4.44 -5.57
CA THR A 64 18.67 -5.50 -6.40
C THR A 64 18.42 -5.30 -7.88
N ALA A 65 17.45 -4.49 -8.25
CA ALA A 65 17.04 -4.25 -9.64
C ALA A 65 16.65 -5.52 -10.41
N LYS A 66 16.25 -6.58 -9.70
CA LYS A 66 15.79 -7.83 -10.31
C LYS A 66 14.31 -7.76 -10.62
N PRO A 67 13.89 -8.05 -11.86
CA PRO A 67 12.47 -8.01 -12.21
C PRO A 67 11.76 -9.28 -11.70
N GLU A 68 11.02 -9.14 -10.61
CA GLU A 68 10.21 -10.21 -10.04
C GLU A 68 8.74 -9.97 -10.42
N ARG A 69 8.36 -10.46 -11.58
CA ARG A 69 7.06 -10.16 -12.18
C ARG A 69 5.88 -10.63 -11.32
N LEU A 70 5.98 -11.83 -10.74
CA LEU A 70 4.89 -12.35 -9.90
C LEU A 70 4.67 -11.46 -8.67
N PHE A 71 5.74 -11.04 -8.02
CA PHE A 71 5.62 -10.17 -6.86
C PHE A 71 4.97 -8.83 -7.23
N ILE A 72 5.38 -8.24 -8.36
CA ILE A 72 4.83 -6.97 -8.81
C ILE A 72 3.36 -7.13 -9.22
N ALA A 73 2.99 -8.24 -9.85
CA ALA A 73 1.59 -8.52 -10.19
C ALA A 73 0.74 -8.68 -8.93
N ALA A 74 1.22 -9.41 -7.93
CA ALA A 74 0.52 -9.57 -6.66
C ALA A 74 0.38 -8.23 -5.94
N ALA A 75 1.43 -7.41 -5.97
CA ALA A 75 1.40 -6.08 -5.35
C ALA A 75 0.40 -5.16 -6.05
N ALA A 76 0.35 -5.19 -7.38
CA ALA A 76 -0.61 -4.41 -8.16
C ALA A 76 -2.04 -4.81 -7.80
N ALA A 77 -2.30 -6.12 -7.73
CA ALA A 77 -3.62 -6.63 -7.35
C ALA A 77 -4.01 -6.22 -5.93
N ALA A 78 -3.07 -6.32 -4.98
CA ALA A 78 -3.32 -5.94 -3.59
C ALA A 78 -3.61 -4.44 -3.46
N LYS A 79 -2.84 -3.60 -4.13
CA LYS A 79 -3.07 -2.15 -4.11
C LYS A 79 -4.38 -1.78 -4.78
N LEU A 80 -4.72 -2.43 -5.87
CA LEU A 80 -6.01 -2.19 -6.53
C LEU A 80 -7.17 -2.58 -5.62
N ALA A 81 -7.07 -3.73 -4.95
CA ALA A 81 -8.10 -4.18 -4.01
C ALA A 81 -8.30 -3.18 -2.87
N ILE A 82 -7.21 -2.71 -2.27
CA ILE A 82 -7.29 -1.72 -1.19
C ILE A 82 -7.88 -0.41 -1.68
N ALA A 83 -7.49 0.05 -2.88
CA ALA A 83 -8.04 1.28 -3.47
C ALA A 83 -9.56 1.16 -3.67
N VAL A 84 -10.02 0.03 -4.21
CA VAL A 84 -11.44 -0.22 -4.42
C VAL A 84 -12.20 -0.22 -3.08
N LEU A 85 -11.65 -0.89 -2.06
CA LEU A 85 -12.27 -0.94 -0.74
C LEU A 85 -12.33 0.45 -0.08
N LEU A 86 -11.25 1.23 -0.18
CA LEU A 86 -11.22 2.56 0.38
C LEU A 86 -12.25 3.47 -0.28
N PHE A 87 -12.37 3.42 -1.61
CA PHE A 87 -13.36 4.21 -2.34
C PHE A 87 -14.77 3.76 -2.02
N ALA A 88 -15.02 2.45 -1.97
CA ALA A 88 -16.35 1.90 -1.69
C ALA A 88 -16.83 2.33 -0.30
N PHE A 89 -16.00 2.17 0.73
CA PHE A 89 -16.39 2.54 2.09
C PHE A 89 -16.45 4.05 2.29
N TRP A 90 -15.65 4.81 1.55
CA TRP A 90 -15.77 6.27 1.57
C TRP A 90 -17.10 6.72 0.94
N ILE A 91 -17.51 6.11 -0.18
CA ILE A 91 -18.77 6.47 -0.86
C ILE A 91 -19.97 6.20 0.03
N VAL A 92 -19.99 5.08 0.77
CA VAL A 92 -21.09 4.77 1.69
C VAL A 92 -21.02 5.55 3.01
N GLY A 93 -19.99 6.36 3.21
CA GLY A 93 -19.88 7.24 4.36
C GLY A 93 -19.22 6.63 5.60
N ASP A 94 -18.66 5.42 5.49
CA ASP A 94 -18.04 4.75 6.63
C ASP A 94 -16.61 5.20 6.91
N LEU A 95 -15.95 5.83 5.92
CA LEU A 95 -14.57 6.28 6.06
C LEU A 95 -14.45 7.78 5.79
N PRO A 96 -13.50 8.46 6.45
CA PRO A 96 -13.27 9.89 6.27
C PRO A 96 -12.59 10.21 4.93
N LEU A 97 -12.49 11.49 4.61
CA LEU A 97 -11.90 11.98 3.36
C LEU A 97 -10.46 11.49 3.15
N ILE A 98 -9.71 11.27 4.23
CA ILE A 98 -8.33 10.76 4.12
C ILE A 98 -8.27 9.43 3.37
N ALA A 99 -9.34 8.60 3.47
CA ALA A 99 -9.40 7.32 2.75
C ALA A 99 -9.38 7.53 1.23
N LEU A 100 -9.99 8.62 0.74
CA LEU A 100 -9.97 8.95 -0.69
C LEU A 100 -8.53 9.23 -1.15
N PHE A 101 -7.77 10.00 -0.38
CA PHE A 101 -6.39 10.34 -0.75
C PHE A 101 -5.48 9.10 -0.71
N VAL A 102 -5.61 8.27 0.32
CA VAL A 102 -4.84 7.02 0.43
C VAL A 102 -5.20 6.08 -0.72
N GLY A 103 -6.50 5.97 -1.03
CA GLY A 103 -6.97 5.16 -2.15
C GLY A 103 -6.42 5.63 -3.50
N CYS A 104 -6.35 6.94 -3.71
CA CYS A 104 -5.76 7.50 -4.93
C CYS A 104 -4.28 7.16 -5.04
N GLY A 105 -3.53 7.21 -3.94
CA GLY A 105 -2.13 6.83 -3.91
C GLY A 105 -1.93 5.36 -4.27
N ASP A 106 -2.71 4.48 -3.66
CA ASP A 106 -2.63 3.05 -3.95
C ASP A 106 -3.04 2.74 -5.39
N LEU A 107 -4.05 3.43 -5.90
CA LEU A 107 -4.47 3.27 -7.30
C LEU A 107 -3.36 3.72 -8.25
N PHE A 108 -2.70 4.84 -7.95
CA PHE A 108 -1.59 5.32 -8.75
C PHE A 108 -0.47 4.26 -8.85
N PHE A 109 -0.06 3.70 -7.73
CA PHE A 109 0.99 2.67 -7.72
C PHE A 109 0.51 1.39 -8.41
N ALA A 110 -0.75 0.99 -8.23
CA ALA A 110 -1.31 -0.17 -8.92
C ALA A 110 -1.24 0.00 -10.45
N ILE A 111 -1.64 1.16 -10.96
CA ILE A 111 -1.60 1.47 -12.38
C ILE A 111 -0.15 1.47 -12.88
N ALA A 112 0.78 2.08 -12.14
CA ALA A 112 2.18 2.12 -12.50
C ALA A 112 2.80 0.73 -12.57
N PHE A 113 2.47 -0.14 -11.61
CA PHE A 113 2.93 -1.54 -11.62
C PHE A 113 2.38 -2.31 -12.80
N MET A 114 1.08 -2.13 -13.10
CA MET A 114 0.46 -2.78 -14.26
C MET A 114 1.08 -2.29 -15.56
N TYR A 115 1.32 -0.99 -15.67
CA TYR A 115 1.97 -0.40 -16.83
C TYR A 115 3.36 -1.04 -17.06
N TRP A 116 4.15 -1.15 -16.00
CA TRP A 116 5.47 -1.80 -16.10
C TRP A 116 5.36 -3.25 -16.54
N LEU A 117 4.38 -4.00 -16.00
CA LEU A 117 4.17 -5.40 -16.36
C LEU A 117 3.84 -5.57 -17.85
N PHE A 118 2.95 -4.71 -18.36
CA PHE A 118 2.56 -4.79 -19.78
C PHE A 118 3.67 -4.33 -20.71
N ARG A 119 4.45 -3.34 -20.30
CA ARG A 119 5.54 -2.82 -21.12
C ARG A 119 6.72 -3.76 -21.22
N THR A 120 6.97 -4.55 -20.17
CA THR A 120 8.19 -5.38 -20.07
C THR A 120 7.98 -6.86 -20.35
N ARG A 121 6.78 -7.26 -20.77
CA ARG A 121 6.49 -8.66 -21.06
C ARG A 121 7.20 -9.18 -22.33
#